data_426df844ccc8da047964b7d0898c5fa6
#
_entry.id   426df844ccc8da047964b7d0898c5fa6
#
_cell.length_a   1.000
_cell.length_b   1.000
_cell.length_c   1.000
_cell.angle_alpha   90.00
_cell.angle_beta   90.00
_cell.angle_gamma   90.00
#
_symmetry.space_group_name_H-M   'P 1'
#
loop_
_entity.id
_entity.type
_entity.pdbx_description
1 polymer ?
#
loop_
_entity_poly.entity_id
_entity_poly.type
_entity_poly.pdbx_seq_one_letter_code
_entity_poly.pdbx_strand_id
1 'polypeptide(L)'
;SRTSRLVTHHTGRLDDEDVTRIDGLHVTTAPRTLVDVALSTGRDAAVSVADAAGNRGLVTDPDVELALQQASGRMGVKRARAALSLVDSRSESVAETLSRLTFLDRGLPTPETQANIFDTHGNRIARVDFLWREFGVIGECDGFGKYFDGADGPELRRRLAREKDR
;
A
#
# COMPACT_ATOMS: atom_id res chain seq x y z
N SER A 1 -24.44 -6.31 5.03
CA SER A 1 -23.84 -7.14 3.95
C SER A 1 -24.42 -8.56 4.00
N ARG A 2 -24.56 -9.17 2.83
CA ARG A 2 -24.92 -10.58 2.66
C ARG A 2 -23.75 -11.26 1.94
N THR A 3 -23.27 -12.39 2.46
CA THR A 3 -22.16 -13.15 1.86
C THR A 3 -22.69 -14.48 1.33
N SER A 4 -22.38 -14.78 0.08
CA SER A 4 -22.48 -16.12 -0.53
C SER A 4 -21.08 -16.72 -0.65
N ARG A 5 -20.97 -17.98 -1.13
CA ARG A 5 -19.67 -18.66 -1.25
C ARG A 5 -18.64 -17.88 -2.10
N LEU A 6 -19.09 -17.06 -3.04
CA LEU A 6 -18.21 -16.35 -4.00
C LEU A 6 -18.40 -14.83 -4.02
N VAL A 7 -19.46 -14.32 -3.38
CA VAL A 7 -19.84 -12.91 -3.48
C VAL A 7 -20.26 -12.37 -2.13
N THR A 8 -19.72 -11.22 -1.76
CA THR A 8 -20.21 -10.43 -0.60
C THR A 8 -20.97 -9.21 -1.14
N HIS A 9 -22.25 -9.12 -0.80
CA HIS A 9 -23.07 -7.98 -1.15
C HIS A 9 -22.98 -6.92 -0.06
N HIS A 10 -22.55 -5.74 -0.42
CA HIS A 10 -22.60 -4.56 0.45
C HIS A 10 -23.75 -3.68 -0.01
N THR A 11 -24.58 -3.22 0.92
CA THR A 11 -25.63 -2.24 0.66
C THR A 11 -25.13 -0.85 1.02
N GLY A 12 -25.32 0.10 0.15
CA GLY A 12 -24.94 1.49 0.36
C GLY A 12 -25.53 2.37 -0.73
N ARG A 13 -25.60 3.66 -0.45
CA ARG A 13 -25.97 4.66 -1.48
C ARG A 13 -24.78 4.79 -2.44
N LEU A 14 -25.06 4.79 -3.72
CA LEU A 14 -24.17 5.14 -4.82
C LEU A 14 -24.82 6.30 -5.57
N ASP A 15 -24.09 7.38 -5.69
CA ASP A 15 -24.45 8.49 -6.56
C ASP A 15 -23.81 8.27 -7.95
N ASP A 16 -24.28 8.94 -9.00
CA ASP A 16 -23.79 8.74 -10.37
C ASP A 16 -22.28 9.02 -10.49
N GLU A 17 -21.77 9.94 -9.68
CA GLU A 17 -20.33 10.29 -9.59
C GLU A 17 -19.47 9.18 -8.97
N ASP A 18 -20.07 8.26 -8.21
CA ASP A 18 -19.39 7.12 -7.60
C ASP A 18 -19.15 5.98 -8.59
N VAL A 19 -19.74 6.04 -9.79
CA VAL A 19 -19.77 4.92 -10.73
C VAL A 19 -19.09 5.30 -12.04
N THR A 20 -18.30 4.40 -12.57
CA THR A 20 -17.69 4.50 -13.89
C THR A 20 -17.90 3.22 -14.69
N ARG A 21 -17.45 3.19 -15.94
CA ARG A 21 -17.52 1.98 -16.79
C ARG A 21 -16.12 1.53 -17.19
N ILE A 22 -15.84 0.25 -16.95
CA ILE A 22 -14.63 -0.43 -17.41
C ILE A 22 -15.07 -1.67 -18.19
N ASP A 23 -14.66 -1.79 -19.43
CA ASP A 23 -15.01 -2.91 -20.34
C ASP A 23 -16.53 -3.19 -20.42
N GLY A 24 -17.33 -2.12 -20.38
CA GLY A 24 -18.79 -2.21 -20.42
C GLY A 24 -19.47 -2.52 -19.08
N LEU A 25 -18.73 -2.81 -18.04
CA LEU A 25 -19.23 -3.06 -16.69
C LEU A 25 -19.29 -1.77 -15.87
N HIS A 26 -20.37 -1.60 -15.10
CA HIS A 26 -20.44 -0.52 -14.11
C HIS A 26 -19.64 -0.95 -12.86
N VAL A 27 -18.68 -0.11 -12.49
CA VAL A 27 -17.83 -0.31 -11.32
C VAL A 27 -17.76 0.97 -10.50
N THR A 28 -17.43 0.88 -9.22
CA THR A 28 -17.17 2.07 -8.42
C THR A 28 -15.89 2.75 -8.88
N THR A 29 -15.85 4.09 -8.80
CA THR A 29 -14.60 4.85 -9.03
C THR A 29 -13.52 4.46 -8.03
N ALA A 30 -12.27 4.69 -8.36
CA ALA A 30 -11.15 4.31 -7.49
C ALA A 30 -11.22 5.00 -6.12
N PRO A 31 -11.49 6.32 -5.97
CA PRO A 31 -11.65 6.97 -4.67
C PRO A 31 -12.79 6.36 -3.86
N ARG A 32 -13.95 6.10 -4.50
CA ARG A 32 -15.08 5.46 -3.84
C ARG A 32 -14.74 4.05 -3.38
N THR A 33 -14.08 3.28 -4.20
CA THR A 33 -13.61 1.91 -3.86
C THR A 33 -12.71 1.94 -2.64
N LEU A 34 -11.74 2.86 -2.57
CA LEU A 34 -10.83 2.98 -1.43
C LEU A 34 -11.55 3.25 -0.12
N VAL A 35 -12.51 4.17 -0.13
CA VAL A 35 -13.30 4.48 1.07
C VAL A 35 -14.13 3.26 1.48
N ASP A 36 -14.76 2.56 0.55
CA ASP A 36 -15.55 1.35 0.86
C ASP A 36 -14.66 0.21 1.40
N VAL A 37 -13.46 0.03 0.88
CA VAL A 37 -12.45 -0.90 1.42
C VAL A 37 -12.06 -0.48 2.84
N ALA A 38 -11.72 0.78 3.07
CA ALA A 38 -11.31 1.27 4.39
C ALA A 38 -12.43 1.18 5.44
N LEU A 39 -13.69 1.28 5.03
CA LEU A 39 -14.85 1.07 5.91
C LEU A 39 -15.07 -0.40 6.26
N SER A 40 -14.72 -1.33 5.39
CA SER A 40 -15.05 -2.75 5.49
C SER A 40 -13.90 -3.66 5.92
N THR A 41 -12.66 -3.17 5.90
CA THR A 41 -11.45 -3.95 6.22
C THR A 41 -10.69 -3.39 7.44
N GLY A 42 -9.60 -4.07 7.80
CA GLY A 42 -8.64 -3.57 8.78
C GLY A 42 -7.71 -2.49 8.19
N ARG A 43 -7.01 -1.75 9.08
CA ARG A 43 -6.08 -0.67 8.74
C ARG A 43 -5.07 -1.10 7.67
N ASP A 44 -4.37 -2.20 7.90
CA ASP A 44 -3.24 -2.61 7.06
C ASP A 44 -3.68 -2.94 5.63
N ALA A 45 -4.82 -3.61 5.48
CA ALA A 45 -5.40 -3.89 4.17
C ALA A 45 -5.86 -2.61 3.47
N ALA A 46 -6.50 -1.69 4.19
CA ALA A 46 -6.95 -0.41 3.65
C ALA A 46 -5.76 0.42 3.14
N VAL A 47 -4.69 0.54 3.95
CA VAL A 47 -3.49 1.30 3.56
C VAL A 47 -2.78 0.64 2.39
N SER A 48 -2.64 -0.71 2.38
CA SER A 48 -1.98 -1.41 1.27
C SER A 48 -2.70 -1.23 -0.06
N VAL A 49 -4.04 -1.23 -0.06
CA VAL A 49 -4.82 -0.98 -1.28
C VAL A 49 -4.68 0.49 -1.71
N ALA A 50 -4.67 1.41 -0.77
CA ALA A 50 -4.55 2.84 -1.06
C ALA A 50 -3.15 3.22 -1.55
N ASP A 51 -2.07 2.69 -0.95
CA ASP A 51 -0.70 2.84 -1.44
C ASP A 51 -0.59 2.35 -2.89
N ALA A 52 -1.09 1.14 -3.17
CA ALA A 52 -1.06 0.57 -4.51
C ALA A 52 -1.89 1.38 -5.53
N ALA A 53 -2.99 1.98 -5.13
CA ALA A 53 -3.80 2.83 -5.99
C ALA A 53 -3.13 4.17 -6.28
N GLY A 54 -2.55 4.80 -5.25
CA GLY A 54 -1.77 6.04 -5.39
C GLY A 54 -0.50 5.83 -6.24
N ASN A 55 0.25 4.75 -5.99
CA ASN A 55 1.44 4.40 -6.76
C ASN A 55 1.14 4.23 -8.26
N ARG A 56 -0.03 3.68 -8.61
CA ARG A 56 -0.51 3.54 -9.99
C ARG A 56 -1.16 4.79 -10.58
N GLY A 57 -1.23 5.88 -9.81
CA GLY A 57 -1.89 7.11 -10.25
C GLY A 57 -3.41 6.99 -10.43
N LEU A 58 -4.06 6.02 -9.81
CA LEU A 58 -5.51 5.83 -9.88
C LEU A 58 -6.29 6.80 -9.01
N VAL A 59 -5.64 7.38 -8.01
CA VAL A 59 -6.20 8.35 -7.08
C VAL A 59 -5.14 9.38 -6.68
N THR A 60 -5.62 10.57 -6.31
CA THR A 60 -4.83 11.62 -5.66
C THR A 60 -5.33 11.83 -4.23
N ASP A 61 -4.53 12.47 -3.36
CA ASP A 61 -4.96 12.80 -2.01
C ASP A 61 -6.26 13.63 -1.97
N PRO A 62 -6.45 14.66 -2.83
CA PRO A 62 -7.72 15.38 -2.92
C PRO A 62 -8.91 14.50 -3.27
N ASP A 63 -8.75 13.51 -4.17
CA ASP A 63 -9.83 12.60 -4.55
C ASP A 63 -10.27 11.75 -3.36
N VAL A 64 -9.30 11.23 -2.59
CA VAL A 64 -9.56 10.42 -1.39
C VAL A 64 -10.23 11.26 -0.30
N GLU A 65 -9.76 12.50 -0.08
CA GLU A 65 -10.37 13.39 0.91
C GLU A 65 -11.81 13.74 0.53
N LEU A 66 -12.08 14.03 -0.73
CA LEU A 66 -13.44 14.29 -1.21
C LEU A 66 -14.37 13.08 -0.98
N ALA A 67 -13.90 11.87 -1.32
CA ALA A 67 -14.65 10.64 -1.11
C ALA A 67 -14.92 10.35 0.38
N LEU A 68 -13.96 10.67 1.26
CA LEU A 68 -14.15 10.60 2.71
C LEU A 68 -15.16 11.61 3.24
N GLN A 69 -15.21 12.82 2.67
CA GLN A 69 -16.22 13.83 3.00
C GLN A 69 -17.62 13.37 2.58
N GLN A 70 -17.77 12.82 1.38
CA GLN A 70 -19.03 12.25 0.88
C GLN A 70 -19.49 11.05 1.73
N ALA A 71 -18.56 10.30 2.31
CA ALA A 71 -18.85 9.21 3.24
C ALA A 71 -19.15 9.69 4.68
N SER A 72 -19.21 11.01 4.92
CA SER A 72 -19.52 11.56 6.24
C SER A 72 -20.83 11.01 6.79
N GLY A 73 -20.83 10.67 8.09
CA GLY A 73 -21.97 10.04 8.75
C GLY A 73 -22.06 8.51 8.60
N ARG A 74 -21.27 7.88 7.70
CA ARG A 74 -21.21 6.41 7.62
C ARG A 74 -20.47 5.84 8.84
N MET A 75 -20.95 4.69 9.32
CA MET A 75 -20.31 3.97 10.42
C MET A 75 -18.85 3.60 10.01
N GLY A 76 -17.89 3.93 10.88
CA GLY A 76 -16.47 3.61 10.66
C GLY A 76 -15.68 4.66 9.89
N VAL A 77 -16.29 5.77 9.41
CA VAL A 77 -15.59 6.79 8.62
C VAL A 77 -14.39 7.42 9.36
N LYS A 78 -14.48 7.60 10.68
CA LYS A 78 -13.34 8.10 11.47
C LYS A 78 -12.16 7.14 11.44
N ARG A 79 -12.43 5.82 11.53
CA ARG A 79 -11.40 4.77 11.43
C ARG A 79 -10.82 4.71 10.01
N ALA A 80 -11.68 4.80 8.99
CA ALA A 80 -11.24 4.84 7.59
C ALA A 80 -10.32 6.04 7.33
N ARG A 81 -10.69 7.23 7.80
CA ARG A 81 -9.88 8.44 7.70
C ARG A 81 -8.52 8.26 8.39
N ALA A 82 -8.50 7.71 9.61
CA ALA A 82 -7.25 7.44 10.33
C ALA A 82 -6.36 6.41 9.60
N ALA A 83 -6.94 5.40 8.94
CA ALA A 83 -6.17 4.47 8.13
C ALA A 83 -5.61 5.15 6.88
N LEU A 84 -6.44 5.87 6.13
CA LEU A 84 -6.04 6.53 4.88
C LEU A 84 -5.08 7.70 5.08
N SER A 85 -4.99 8.29 6.29
CA SER A 85 -3.94 9.27 6.60
C SER A 85 -2.53 8.67 6.73
N LEU A 86 -2.40 7.34 6.72
CA LEU A 86 -1.12 6.63 6.74
C LEU A 86 -0.62 6.23 5.35
N VAL A 87 -1.33 6.62 4.30
CA VAL A 87 -0.98 6.28 2.91
C VAL A 87 0.33 6.94 2.50
N ASP A 88 1.15 6.17 1.82
CA ASP A 88 2.36 6.65 1.12
C ASP A 88 2.43 5.99 -0.25
N SER A 89 2.01 6.71 -1.27
CA SER A 89 1.97 6.24 -2.67
C SER A 89 3.34 5.89 -3.27
N ARG A 90 4.43 6.16 -2.55
CA ARG A 90 5.78 5.71 -2.94
C ARG A 90 5.99 4.22 -2.70
N SER A 91 5.24 3.59 -1.78
CA SER A 91 5.32 2.14 -1.55
C SER A 91 4.96 1.38 -2.83
N GLU A 92 5.88 0.53 -3.31
CA GLU A 92 5.72 -0.23 -4.57
C GLU A 92 5.17 -1.63 -4.33
N SER A 93 5.14 -2.08 -3.07
CA SER A 93 4.65 -3.41 -2.69
C SER A 93 3.86 -3.40 -1.39
N VAL A 94 3.03 -4.44 -1.21
CA VAL A 94 2.33 -4.68 0.06
C VAL A 94 3.32 -4.92 1.21
N ALA A 95 4.47 -5.55 0.93
CA ALA A 95 5.49 -5.82 1.93
C ALA A 95 6.11 -4.51 2.46
N GLU A 96 6.39 -3.55 1.59
CA GLU A 96 6.85 -2.21 1.99
C GLU A 96 5.81 -1.48 2.85
N THR A 97 4.53 -1.49 2.42
CA THR A 97 3.44 -0.90 3.23
C THR A 97 3.38 -1.50 4.63
N LEU A 98 3.37 -2.85 4.73
CA LEU A 98 3.30 -3.54 6.02
C LEU A 98 4.54 -3.30 6.88
N SER A 99 5.73 -3.22 6.28
CA SER A 99 6.97 -2.89 6.99
C SER A 99 6.89 -1.48 7.57
N ARG A 100 6.48 -0.50 6.78
CA ARG A 100 6.30 0.90 7.19
C ARG A 100 5.29 1.01 8.34
N LEU A 101 4.16 0.32 8.26
CA LEU A 101 3.17 0.28 9.33
C LEU A 101 3.72 -0.40 10.60
N THR A 102 4.53 -1.45 10.43
CA THR A 102 5.20 -2.12 11.55
C THR A 102 6.21 -1.19 12.24
N PHE A 103 6.97 -0.40 11.48
CA PHE A 103 7.89 0.59 12.05
C PHE A 103 7.13 1.62 12.88
N LEU A 104 6.02 2.13 12.36
CA LEU A 104 5.14 3.05 13.07
C LEU A 104 4.60 2.43 14.36
N ASP A 105 4.08 1.20 14.31
CA ASP A 105 3.50 0.50 15.48
C ASP A 105 4.55 0.20 16.57
N ARG A 106 5.81 0.06 16.18
CA ARG A 106 6.94 -0.14 17.09
C ARG A 106 7.54 1.17 17.59
N GLY A 107 7.01 2.32 17.18
CA GLY A 107 7.52 3.63 17.56
C GLY A 107 8.90 3.94 16.98
N LEU A 108 9.29 3.30 15.88
CA LEU A 108 10.51 3.63 15.17
C LEU A 108 10.33 4.96 14.42
N PRO A 109 11.41 5.72 14.21
CA PRO A 109 11.39 6.89 13.34
C PRO A 109 10.84 6.54 11.96
N THR A 110 10.05 7.45 11.35
CA THR A 110 9.53 7.27 10.01
C THR A 110 10.66 7.34 8.98
N PRO A 111 10.88 6.31 8.15
CA PRO A 111 11.89 6.35 7.10
C PRO A 111 11.44 7.21 5.92
N GLU A 112 12.40 7.67 5.12
CA GLU A 112 12.14 8.08 3.75
C GLU A 112 11.86 6.82 2.92
N THR A 113 10.68 6.76 2.27
CA THR A 113 10.28 5.63 1.43
C THR A 113 10.77 5.83 0.00
N GLN A 114 11.31 4.79 -0.63
CA GLN A 114 11.84 4.80 -2.01
C GLN A 114 12.88 5.91 -2.22
N ALA A 115 13.81 6.00 -1.27
CA ALA A 115 14.79 7.07 -1.19
C ALA A 115 15.93 6.90 -2.19
N ASN A 116 16.29 8.00 -2.86
CA ASN A 116 17.49 8.02 -3.72
C ASN A 116 18.73 8.32 -2.90
N ILE A 117 19.79 7.57 -3.16
CA ILE A 117 21.13 7.77 -2.60
C ILE A 117 22.03 8.35 -3.70
N PHE A 118 22.78 9.37 -3.34
CA PHE A 118 23.67 10.09 -4.25
C PHE A 118 25.10 10.03 -3.74
N ASP A 119 26.06 10.04 -4.67
CA ASP A 119 27.48 10.22 -4.35
C ASP A 119 27.81 11.69 -4.01
N THR A 120 29.07 11.95 -3.67
CA THR A 120 29.57 13.31 -3.37
C THR A 120 29.56 14.25 -4.57
N HIS A 121 29.37 13.72 -5.79
CA HIS A 121 29.30 14.48 -7.03
C HIS A 121 27.84 14.73 -7.46
N GLY A 122 26.85 14.25 -6.69
CA GLY A 122 25.43 14.39 -6.99
C GLY A 122 24.88 13.34 -7.97
N ASN A 123 25.64 12.31 -8.32
CA ASN A 123 25.15 11.21 -9.14
C ASN A 123 24.34 10.24 -8.30
N ARG A 124 23.16 9.81 -8.80
CA ARG A 124 22.38 8.78 -8.13
C ARG A 124 23.07 7.43 -8.25
N ILE A 125 23.42 6.82 -7.10
CA ILE A 125 24.09 5.52 -7.02
C ILE A 125 23.15 4.37 -6.67
N ALA A 126 22.04 4.65 -5.96
CA ALA A 126 21.05 3.65 -5.59
C ALA A 126 19.68 4.27 -5.36
N ARG A 127 18.64 3.43 -5.33
CA ARG A 127 17.33 3.71 -4.74
C ARG A 127 17.04 2.57 -3.78
N VAL A 128 16.60 2.91 -2.58
CA VAL A 128 16.36 1.97 -1.46
C VAL A 128 14.92 2.08 -0.96
N ASP A 129 14.35 0.99 -0.47
CA ASP A 129 12.95 0.97 -0.03
C ASP A 129 12.74 1.88 1.17
N PHE A 130 13.68 1.88 2.13
CA PHE A 130 13.63 2.72 3.32
C PHE A 130 14.99 3.31 3.65
N LEU A 131 15.02 4.58 4.02
CA LEU A 131 16.21 5.27 4.47
C LEU A 131 15.93 6.06 5.75
N TRP A 132 16.63 5.76 6.81
CA TRP A 132 16.74 6.59 8.01
C TRP A 132 18.01 7.43 7.92
N ARG A 133 17.93 8.56 7.24
CA ARG A 133 19.08 9.42 6.91
C ARG A 133 19.85 9.87 8.15
N GLU A 134 19.13 10.24 9.22
CA GLU A 134 19.75 10.67 10.49
C GLU A 134 20.60 9.59 11.15
N PHE A 135 20.25 8.31 10.92
CA PHE A 135 20.93 7.15 11.50
C PHE A 135 21.88 6.47 10.52
N GLY A 136 21.91 6.90 9.24
CA GLY A 136 22.69 6.22 8.20
C GLY A 136 22.26 4.76 7.97
N VAL A 137 20.98 4.45 8.19
CA VAL A 137 20.42 3.10 8.09
C VAL A 137 19.57 2.96 6.84
N ILE A 138 19.78 1.88 6.11
CA ILE A 138 18.99 1.47 4.95
C ILE A 138 18.19 0.23 5.33
N GLY A 139 16.95 0.16 4.86
CA GLY A 139 16.10 -1.03 4.92
C GLY A 139 15.64 -1.41 3.51
N GLU A 140 15.65 -2.70 3.23
CA GLU A 140 15.18 -3.30 1.98
C GLU A 140 14.10 -4.32 2.27
N CYS A 141 13.04 -4.32 1.46
CA CYS A 141 11.96 -5.29 1.48
C CYS A 141 12.22 -6.34 0.40
N ASP A 142 13.03 -7.35 0.72
CA ASP A 142 13.22 -8.47 -0.21
C ASP A 142 11.99 -9.38 -0.20
N GLY A 143 11.20 -9.28 -1.25
CA GLY A 143 10.03 -10.15 -1.45
C GLY A 143 10.47 -11.61 -1.61
N PHE A 144 9.85 -12.51 -0.87
CA PHE A 144 10.03 -13.97 -0.99
C PHE A 144 9.89 -14.47 -2.45
N GLY A 145 9.18 -13.74 -3.32
CA GLY A 145 9.00 -14.09 -4.73
C GLY A 145 10.29 -14.17 -5.54
N LYS A 146 11.31 -13.37 -5.22
CA LYS A 146 12.62 -13.45 -5.90
C LYS A 146 13.34 -14.79 -5.68
N TYR A 147 12.97 -15.50 -4.61
CA TYR A 147 13.59 -16.76 -4.24
C TYR A 147 12.82 -18.00 -4.73
N PHE A 148 11.56 -17.82 -5.16
CA PHE A 148 10.69 -18.93 -5.56
C PHE A 148 10.49 -19.06 -7.07
N ASP A 149 10.91 -18.09 -7.89
CA ASP A 149 10.84 -18.22 -9.34
C ASP A 149 11.79 -19.31 -9.84
N GLY A 150 11.26 -20.55 -9.90
CA GLY A 150 11.87 -21.69 -10.59
C GLY A 150 13.01 -22.39 -9.87
N ALA A 151 13.23 -22.16 -8.57
CA ALA A 151 14.27 -22.87 -7.81
C ALA A 151 13.70 -24.00 -6.96
N ASP A 152 14.08 -25.23 -7.23
CA ASP A 152 13.86 -26.37 -6.34
C ASP A 152 14.56 -26.15 -4.99
N GLY A 153 14.01 -26.77 -3.92
CA GLY A 153 14.42 -26.53 -2.53
C GLY A 153 15.94 -26.52 -2.23
N PRO A 154 16.80 -27.33 -2.89
CA PRO A 154 18.25 -27.28 -2.71
C PRO A 154 18.90 -26.01 -3.29
N GLU A 155 18.40 -25.49 -4.40
CA GLU A 155 18.92 -24.28 -5.04
C GLU A 155 18.54 -23.01 -4.27
N LEU A 156 17.33 -22.98 -3.72
CA LEU A 156 16.88 -21.93 -2.82
C LEU A 156 17.79 -21.82 -1.60
N ARG A 157 18.15 -22.95 -0.97
CA ARG A 157 19.08 -22.97 0.17
C ARG A 157 20.46 -22.43 -0.19
N ARG A 158 20.96 -22.72 -1.40
CA ARG A 158 22.26 -22.21 -1.88
C ARG A 158 22.21 -20.71 -2.15
N ARG A 159 21.11 -20.15 -2.67
CA ARG A 159 20.93 -18.72 -2.87
C ARG A 159 20.87 -17.98 -1.54
N LEU A 160 20.07 -18.48 -0.59
CA LEU A 160 19.99 -17.90 0.76
C LEU A 160 21.30 -17.96 1.53
N ALA A 161 22.12 -19.02 1.35
CA ALA A 161 23.44 -19.12 1.95
C ALA A 161 24.42 -18.08 1.38
N ARG A 162 24.42 -17.83 0.06
CA ARG A 162 25.30 -16.84 -0.59
C ARG A 162 24.97 -15.39 -0.23
N GLU A 163 23.74 -15.08 0.13
CA GLU A 163 23.36 -13.73 0.57
C GLU A 163 23.71 -13.47 2.04
N LYS A 164 23.75 -14.53 2.88
CA LYS A 164 24.21 -14.41 4.27
C LYS A 164 25.71 -14.10 4.39
N ASP A 165 26.47 -14.38 3.36
CA ASP A 165 27.93 -14.21 3.32
C ASP A 165 28.35 -12.89 2.62
N ARG A 166 27.38 -12.00 2.30
CA ARG A 166 27.60 -10.64 1.77
C ARG A 166 27.36 -9.58 2.81
#